data_f14a952d163e059f8169d4c1ab8b4062
#
_entry.id   f14a952d163e059f8169d4c1ab8b4062
#
_cell.length_a   1.000
_cell.length_b   1.000
_cell.length_c   1.000
_cell.angle_alpha   90.00
_cell.angle_beta   90.00
_cell.angle_gamma   90.00
#
_symmetry.space_group_name_H-M   'P 1'
#
loop_
_entity.id
_entity.type
_entity.pdbx_description
1 polymer ?
#
loop_
_entity_poly.entity_id
_entity_poly.type
_entity_poly.pdbx_seq_one_letter_code
_entity_poly.pdbx_strand_id
1 'polypeptide(L)'
;MKEKDFLFCRLSEDERQAALDLAWDVFSEYESPDYSPEGTEEFRKSLHDEEYLSGLHYYGAFDGGKLIGEIAIRPDRKHICFFFVDGRYHRRGIGTRMFRRMLEDYPNERITLNSSPYGLPFYKAIGFVPTDEEKTVNGIRFTSMKYEGA
;
A
#
# COMPACT_ATOMS: atom_id res chain seq x y z
N MET A 1 -6.77 -3.01 -29.11
CA MET A 1 -7.67 -2.60 -28.05
C MET A 1 -7.14 -1.36 -27.36
N LYS A 2 -7.99 -0.40 -27.13
CA LYS A 2 -7.59 0.85 -26.50
C LYS A 2 -7.31 0.64 -25.00
N GLU A 3 -6.19 1.15 -24.52
CA GLU A 3 -5.87 1.09 -23.11
C GLU A 3 -6.80 1.99 -22.32
N LYS A 4 -7.23 1.50 -21.16
CA LYS A 4 -8.08 2.27 -20.27
C LYS A 4 -7.32 3.45 -19.68
N ASP A 5 -8.00 4.56 -19.57
CA ASP A 5 -7.45 5.74 -18.89
C ASP A 5 -7.76 5.64 -17.41
N PHE A 6 -6.73 5.41 -16.61
CA PHE A 6 -6.84 5.44 -15.16
C PHE A 6 -6.32 6.79 -14.66
N LEU A 7 -6.92 7.27 -13.58
CA LEU A 7 -6.46 8.50 -12.94
C LEU A 7 -5.62 8.14 -11.71
N PHE A 8 -4.42 8.71 -11.63
CA PHE A 8 -3.54 8.51 -10.47
C PHE A 8 -3.31 9.87 -9.82
N CYS A 9 -3.69 10.01 -8.57
CA CYS A 9 -3.65 11.31 -7.92
C CYS A 9 -3.51 11.18 -6.41
N ARG A 10 -3.19 12.31 -5.78
CA ARG A 10 -3.24 12.39 -4.33
C ARG A 10 -4.71 12.47 -3.90
N LEU A 11 -5.06 11.72 -2.87
CA LEU A 11 -6.43 11.70 -2.37
C LEU A 11 -6.68 12.85 -1.40
N SER A 12 -7.90 13.37 -1.42
CA SER A 12 -8.35 14.35 -0.44
C SER A 12 -8.75 13.65 0.85
N GLU A 13 -8.96 14.43 1.90
CA GLU A 13 -9.40 13.90 3.18
C GLU A 13 -10.74 13.17 3.06
N ASP A 14 -11.64 13.67 2.21
CA ASP A 14 -12.94 13.04 2.00
C ASP A 14 -12.85 11.67 1.34
N GLU A 15 -11.74 11.39 0.67
CA GLU A 15 -11.53 10.12 -0.03
C GLU A 15 -10.83 9.07 0.84
N ARG A 16 -10.39 9.45 2.03
CA ARG A 16 -9.65 8.55 2.90
C ARG A 16 -10.44 7.30 3.27
N GLN A 17 -11.71 7.44 3.60
CA GLN A 17 -12.51 6.29 4.02
C GLN A 17 -12.61 5.24 2.91
N ALA A 18 -12.75 5.67 1.66
CA ALA A 18 -12.76 4.73 0.53
C ALA A 18 -11.44 3.97 0.43
N ALA A 19 -10.32 4.65 0.70
CA ALA A 19 -9.01 4.00 0.70
C ALA A 19 -8.90 2.96 1.82
N LEU A 20 -9.41 3.27 3.01
CA LEU A 20 -9.38 2.34 4.13
C LEU A 20 -10.29 1.13 3.88
N ASP A 21 -11.45 1.34 3.28
CA ASP A 21 -12.36 0.25 2.92
C ASP A 21 -11.70 -0.67 1.90
N LEU A 22 -11.03 -0.10 0.90
CA LEU A 22 -10.31 -0.89 -0.09
C LEU A 22 -9.18 -1.70 0.56
N ALA A 23 -8.45 -1.07 1.47
CA ALA A 23 -7.36 -1.74 2.18
C ALA A 23 -7.88 -2.97 2.93
N TRP A 24 -9.00 -2.85 3.62
CA TRP A 24 -9.57 -3.98 4.35
C TRP A 24 -10.00 -5.10 3.41
N ASP A 25 -10.67 -4.75 2.30
CA ASP A 25 -11.17 -5.76 1.36
C ASP A 25 -10.02 -6.55 0.74
N VAL A 26 -8.97 -5.86 0.30
CA VAL A 26 -7.83 -6.52 -0.35
C VAL A 26 -7.02 -7.31 0.67
N PHE A 27 -6.78 -6.73 1.85
CA PHE A 27 -6.07 -7.43 2.91
C PHE A 27 -6.79 -8.73 3.29
N SER A 28 -8.10 -8.66 3.46
CA SER A 28 -8.89 -9.83 3.88
C SER A 28 -8.83 -10.95 2.85
N GLU A 29 -8.79 -10.61 1.56
CA GLU A 29 -8.79 -11.61 0.50
C GLU A 29 -7.40 -12.19 0.25
N TYR A 30 -6.36 -11.34 0.23
CA TYR A 30 -5.05 -11.76 -0.24
C TYR A 30 -3.98 -11.91 0.84
N GLU A 31 -4.11 -11.22 1.97
CA GLU A 31 -3.05 -11.21 2.98
C GLU A 31 -3.42 -11.90 4.27
N SER A 32 -4.67 -11.77 4.73
CA SER A 32 -5.07 -12.38 5.99
C SER A 32 -4.87 -13.89 6.06
N PRO A 33 -4.94 -14.65 4.94
CA PRO A 33 -4.65 -16.09 5.02
C PRO A 33 -3.25 -16.43 5.52
N ASP A 34 -2.29 -15.49 5.37
CA ASP A 34 -0.92 -15.67 5.85
C ASP A 34 -0.72 -15.19 7.28
N TYR A 35 -1.76 -14.65 7.91
CA TYR A 35 -1.68 -14.07 9.24
C TYR A 35 -2.49 -14.87 10.24
N SER A 36 -2.08 -14.82 11.51
CA SER A 36 -2.88 -15.39 12.58
C SER A 36 -4.11 -14.51 12.83
N PRO A 37 -5.12 -15.00 13.57
CA PRO A 37 -6.24 -14.14 13.97
C PRO A 37 -5.79 -12.88 14.71
N GLU A 38 -4.72 -12.98 15.51
CA GLU A 38 -4.15 -11.80 16.18
C GLU A 38 -3.64 -10.79 15.17
N GLY A 39 -2.93 -11.24 14.13
CA GLY A 39 -2.39 -10.34 13.11
C GLY A 39 -3.49 -9.66 12.29
N THR A 40 -4.54 -10.40 11.96
CA THR A 40 -5.69 -9.85 11.26
C THR A 40 -6.36 -8.78 12.09
N GLU A 41 -6.51 -9.00 13.39
CA GLU A 41 -7.10 -8.03 14.30
C GLU A 41 -6.22 -6.79 14.48
N GLU A 42 -4.91 -6.98 14.53
CA GLU A 42 -3.97 -5.85 14.60
C GLU A 42 -4.11 -4.95 13.38
N PHE A 43 -4.22 -5.55 12.18
CA PHE A 43 -4.42 -4.77 10.97
C PHE A 43 -5.75 -4.03 11.00
N ARG A 44 -6.82 -4.72 11.44
CA ARG A 44 -8.14 -4.10 11.53
C ARG A 44 -8.11 -2.89 12.46
N LYS A 45 -7.42 -3.00 13.60
CA LYS A 45 -7.30 -1.88 14.54
C LYS A 45 -6.59 -0.67 13.91
N SER A 46 -5.57 -0.91 13.08
CA SER A 46 -4.85 0.20 12.45
C SER A 46 -5.76 1.01 11.54
N LEU A 47 -6.77 0.38 10.95
CA LEU A 47 -7.72 1.07 10.07
C LEU A 47 -8.73 1.93 10.85
N HIS A 48 -8.73 1.84 12.17
CA HIS A 48 -9.62 2.62 13.04
C HIS A 48 -8.86 3.53 14.01
N ASP A 49 -7.54 3.61 13.88
CA ASP A 49 -6.70 4.43 14.76
C ASP A 49 -6.55 5.82 14.14
N GLU A 50 -7.42 6.74 14.54
CA GLU A 50 -7.47 8.09 13.97
C GLU A 50 -6.15 8.84 14.11
N GLU A 51 -5.46 8.72 15.23
CA GLU A 51 -4.18 9.39 15.42
C GLU A 51 -3.14 8.90 14.42
N TYR A 52 -3.10 7.59 14.19
CA TYR A 52 -2.21 6.99 13.21
C TYR A 52 -2.58 7.42 11.79
N LEU A 53 -3.87 7.33 11.44
CA LEU A 53 -4.35 7.58 10.09
C LEU A 53 -4.24 9.04 9.68
N SER A 54 -4.43 9.98 10.61
CA SER A 54 -4.42 11.41 10.28
C SER A 54 -3.04 11.92 9.89
N GLY A 55 -1.98 11.19 10.27
CA GLY A 55 -0.61 11.56 9.92
C GLY A 55 -0.16 11.07 8.56
N LEU A 56 -1.01 10.36 7.82
CA LEU A 56 -0.63 9.76 6.55
C LEU A 56 -1.06 10.62 5.37
N HIS A 57 -0.30 10.54 4.27
CA HIS A 57 -0.70 11.11 2.98
C HIS A 57 -1.14 9.96 2.08
N TYR A 58 -2.27 10.11 1.43
CA TYR A 58 -2.89 9.05 0.64
C TYR A 58 -2.84 9.36 -0.85
N TYR A 59 -2.59 8.32 -1.63
CA TYR A 59 -2.61 8.37 -3.10
C TYR A 59 -3.56 7.29 -3.59
N GLY A 60 -4.16 7.51 -4.74
CA GLY A 60 -5.12 6.55 -5.26
C GLY A 60 -5.10 6.42 -6.76
N ALA A 61 -5.69 5.33 -7.21
CA ALA A 61 -5.94 5.06 -8.62
C ALA A 61 -7.45 4.90 -8.82
N PHE A 62 -7.98 5.55 -9.84
CA PHE A 62 -9.39 5.51 -10.16
C PHE A 62 -9.63 4.93 -11.54
N ASP A 63 -10.66 4.10 -11.65
CA ASP A 63 -11.22 3.65 -12.91
C ASP A 63 -12.60 4.27 -13.03
N GLY A 64 -12.72 5.29 -13.89
CA GLY A 64 -13.93 6.10 -13.90
C GLY A 64 -14.05 6.85 -12.58
N GLY A 65 -15.12 6.70 -11.85
CA GLY A 65 -15.25 7.31 -10.54
C GLY A 65 -14.95 6.37 -9.39
N LYS A 66 -14.45 5.16 -9.69
CA LYS A 66 -14.25 4.13 -8.68
C LYS A 66 -12.79 4.03 -8.25
N LEU A 67 -12.54 4.08 -6.95
CA LEU A 67 -11.21 3.89 -6.40
C LEU A 67 -10.83 2.41 -6.49
N ILE A 68 -9.72 2.11 -7.17
CA ILE A 68 -9.26 0.73 -7.39
C ILE A 68 -7.90 0.44 -6.80
N GLY A 69 -7.23 1.45 -6.24
CA GLY A 69 -5.95 1.26 -5.58
C GLY A 69 -5.66 2.41 -4.65
N GLU A 70 -4.81 2.17 -3.65
CA GLU A 70 -4.41 3.22 -2.72
C GLU A 70 -3.02 2.95 -2.15
N ILE A 71 -2.29 4.04 -1.85
CA ILE A 71 -1.04 4.01 -1.09
C ILE A 71 -1.18 5.04 0.02
N ALA A 72 -0.77 4.68 1.23
CA ALA A 72 -0.68 5.63 2.32
C ALA A 72 0.76 5.66 2.83
N ILE A 73 1.34 6.85 2.89
CA ILE A 73 2.73 7.02 3.30
C ILE A 73 2.81 7.98 4.49
N ARG A 74 3.65 7.63 5.46
CA ARG A 74 3.99 8.53 6.55
C ARG A 74 5.09 9.46 6.04
N PRO A 75 4.77 10.74 5.81
CA PRO A 75 5.68 11.62 5.05
C PRO A 75 6.98 11.96 5.78
N ASP A 76 6.96 12.06 7.12
CA ASP A 76 8.15 12.41 7.88
C ASP A 76 9.19 11.29 7.92
N ARG A 77 8.75 10.05 7.73
CA ARG A 77 9.64 8.87 7.72
C ARG A 77 9.80 8.25 6.34
N LYS A 78 9.08 8.74 5.35
CA LYS A 78 9.04 8.16 4.00
C LYS A 78 8.73 6.66 4.07
N HIS A 79 7.79 6.29 4.96
CA HIS A 79 7.43 4.90 5.17
C HIS A 79 6.02 4.63 4.67
N ILE A 80 5.88 3.69 3.74
CA ILE A 80 4.57 3.29 3.22
C ILE A 80 3.91 2.37 4.24
N CYS A 81 2.72 2.76 4.69
CA CYS A 81 1.94 2.03 5.68
C CYS A 81 0.88 1.13 5.05
N PHE A 82 0.27 1.59 3.94
CA PHE A 82 -0.72 0.82 3.18
C PHE A 82 -0.41 0.90 1.70
N PHE A 83 -0.61 -0.21 1.00
CA PHE A 83 -0.40 -0.27 -0.44
C PHE A 83 -1.25 -1.41 -0.97
N PHE A 84 -2.41 -1.10 -1.52
CA PHE A 84 -3.38 -2.10 -1.95
C PHE A 84 -3.97 -1.76 -3.31
N VAL A 85 -4.20 -2.79 -4.13
CA VAL A 85 -4.87 -2.67 -5.42
C VAL A 85 -5.99 -3.71 -5.46
N ASP A 86 -7.18 -3.31 -5.89
CA ASP A 86 -8.32 -4.21 -6.07
C ASP A 86 -7.87 -5.42 -6.90
N GLY A 87 -8.19 -6.62 -6.42
CA GLY A 87 -7.72 -7.86 -7.05
C GLY A 87 -8.11 -8.01 -8.51
N ARG A 88 -9.22 -7.41 -8.91
CA ARG A 88 -9.66 -7.46 -10.31
C ARG A 88 -8.74 -6.67 -11.25
N TYR A 89 -7.88 -5.83 -10.67
CA TYR A 89 -6.95 -4.99 -11.43
C TYR A 89 -5.50 -5.42 -11.23
N HIS A 90 -5.25 -6.56 -10.59
CA HIS A 90 -3.89 -7.07 -10.39
C HIS A 90 -3.25 -7.42 -11.75
N ARG A 91 -1.92 -7.28 -11.83
CA ARG A 91 -1.12 -7.59 -13.01
C ARG A 91 -1.42 -6.70 -14.22
N ARG A 92 -1.92 -5.50 -13.97
CA ARG A 92 -2.22 -4.53 -15.02
C ARG A 92 -1.39 -3.25 -14.88
N GLY A 93 -0.37 -3.28 -14.03
CA GLY A 93 0.54 -2.14 -13.85
C GLY A 93 -0.02 -1.02 -12.99
N ILE A 94 -1.18 -1.21 -12.36
CA ILE A 94 -1.81 -0.16 -11.54
C ILE A 94 -0.93 0.23 -10.36
N GLY A 95 -0.45 -0.77 -9.61
CA GLY A 95 0.39 -0.52 -8.44
C GLY A 95 1.67 0.23 -8.80
N THR A 96 2.31 -0.19 -9.89
CA THR A 96 3.54 0.45 -10.35
C THR A 96 3.32 1.90 -10.74
N ARG A 97 2.25 2.18 -11.47
CA ARG A 97 1.93 3.55 -11.91
C ARG A 97 1.56 4.43 -10.71
N MET A 98 0.82 3.87 -9.77
CA MET A 98 0.44 4.60 -8.55
C MET A 98 1.67 4.93 -7.71
N PHE A 99 2.59 3.97 -7.57
CA PHE A 99 3.84 4.20 -6.84
C PHE A 99 4.66 5.30 -7.51
N ARG A 100 4.76 5.29 -8.84
CA ARG A 100 5.48 6.34 -9.58
C ARG A 100 4.85 7.70 -9.37
N ARG A 101 3.51 7.77 -9.32
CA ARG A 101 2.84 9.04 -9.04
C ARG A 101 3.21 9.55 -7.64
N MET A 102 3.22 8.66 -6.65
CA MET A 102 3.65 9.05 -5.30
C MET A 102 5.10 9.55 -5.29
N LEU A 103 5.99 8.88 -6.03
CA LEU A 103 7.39 9.28 -6.09
C LEU A 103 7.61 10.67 -6.65
N GLU A 104 6.67 11.23 -7.43
CA GLU A 104 6.78 12.61 -7.91
C GLU A 104 6.85 13.60 -6.75
N ASP A 105 6.22 13.26 -5.62
CA ASP A 105 6.23 14.08 -4.42
C ASP A 105 7.41 13.75 -3.49
N TYR A 106 8.16 12.71 -3.79
CA TYR A 106 9.30 12.25 -2.97
C TYR A 106 10.50 11.94 -3.87
N PRO A 107 10.96 12.93 -4.66
CA PRO A 107 12.05 12.67 -5.61
C PRO A 107 13.36 12.38 -4.88
N ASN A 108 14.08 11.35 -5.35
CA ASN A 108 15.39 10.96 -4.82
C ASN A 108 15.37 10.59 -3.33
N GLU A 109 14.20 10.22 -2.81
CA GLU A 109 14.08 9.84 -1.42
C GLU A 109 14.17 8.33 -1.24
N ARG A 110 14.67 7.92 -0.10
CA ARG A 110 14.64 6.52 0.31
C ARG A 110 13.25 6.23 0.88
N ILE A 111 12.60 5.21 0.32
CA ILE A 111 11.25 4.81 0.75
C ILE A 111 11.36 3.45 1.43
N THR A 112 10.69 3.27 2.57
CA THR A 112 10.66 1.98 3.26
C THR A 112 9.24 1.47 3.37
N LEU A 113 9.11 0.17 3.57
CA LEU A 113 7.83 -0.46 3.89
C LEU A 113 8.10 -1.82 4.55
N ASN A 114 7.06 -2.37 5.14
CA ASN A 114 7.06 -3.73 5.65
C ASN A 114 6.12 -4.55 4.78
N SER A 115 6.69 -5.48 4.00
CA SER A 115 5.93 -6.25 3.02
C SER A 115 5.28 -7.46 3.65
N SER A 116 4.00 -7.70 3.32
CA SER A 116 3.39 -9.00 3.59
C SER A 116 4.08 -10.07 2.74
N PRO A 117 3.94 -11.37 3.11
CA PRO A 117 4.45 -12.44 2.25
C PRO A 117 3.84 -12.38 0.85
N TYR A 118 2.57 -12.03 0.74
CA TYR A 118 1.89 -11.93 -0.55
C TYR A 118 2.48 -10.82 -1.42
N GLY A 119 2.82 -9.67 -0.84
CA GLY A 119 3.30 -8.51 -1.60
C GLY A 119 4.77 -8.56 -1.98
N LEU A 120 5.55 -9.44 -1.36
CA LEU A 120 7.00 -9.45 -1.53
C LEU A 120 7.47 -9.49 -2.99
N PRO A 121 6.92 -10.38 -3.86
CA PRO A 121 7.36 -10.42 -5.25
C PRO A 121 7.09 -9.11 -6.00
N PHE A 122 5.95 -8.48 -5.72
CA PHE A 122 5.61 -7.21 -6.36
C PHE A 122 6.60 -6.12 -5.99
N TYR A 123 6.90 -6.00 -4.69
CA TYR A 123 7.82 -4.95 -4.25
C TYR A 123 9.22 -5.16 -4.80
N LYS A 124 9.68 -6.41 -4.86
CA LYS A 124 10.98 -6.69 -5.49
C LYS A 124 10.97 -6.28 -6.97
N ALA A 125 9.87 -6.54 -7.66
CA ALA A 125 9.77 -6.22 -9.09
C ALA A 125 9.85 -4.72 -9.36
N ILE A 126 9.37 -3.88 -8.44
CA ILE A 126 9.40 -2.42 -8.65
C ILE A 126 10.63 -1.75 -8.04
N GLY A 127 11.55 -2.53 -7.46
CA GLY A 127 12.86 -2.02 -7.05
C GLY A 127 13.13 -2.00 -5.56
N PHE A 128 12.23 -2.53 -4.74
CA PHE A 128 12.51 -2.67 -3.32
C PHE A 128 13.42 -3.86 -3.06
N VAL A 129 14.27 -3.74 -2.05
CA VAL A 129 15.12 -4.83 -1.60
C VAL A 129 14.91 -5.08 -0.12
N PRO A 130 14.93 -6.35 0.32
CA PRO A 130 14.80 -6.65 1.75
C PRO A 130 15.95 -6.07 2.55
N THR A 131 15.66 -5.55 3.74
CA THR A 131 16.70 -5.06 4.67
C THR A 131 16.90 -5.99 5.86
N ASP A 132 16.06 -7.01 5.99
CA ASP A 132 16.14 -7.98 7.07
C ASP A 132 15.36 -9.24 6.63
N GLU A 133 15.46 -10.30 7.41
CA GLU A 133 14.66 -11.50 7.16
C GLU A 133 13.23 -11.32 7.67
N GLU A 134 12.34 -12.23 7.26
CA GLU A 134 10.94 -12.16 7.67
C GLU A 134 10.80 -12.27 9.18
N LYS A 135 9.91 -11.45 9.74
CA LYS A 135 9.60 -11.41 11.18
C LYS A 135 8.12 -11.52 11.40
N THR A 136 7.75 -11.86 12.63
CA THR A 136 6.35 -11.85 13.06
C THR A 136 6.24 -11.03 14.33
N VAL A 137 5.38 -10.00 14.29
CA VAL A 137 5.12 -9.15 15.45
C VAL A 137 3.62 -9.01 15.59
N ASN A 138 3.08 -9.38 16.76
CA ASN A 138 1.65 -9.34 17.03
C ASN A 138 0.83 -10.10 15.97
N GLY A 139 1.38 -11.21 15.48
CA GLY A 139 0.71 -12.04 14.47
C GLY A 139 0.84 -11.53 13.05
N ILE A 140 1.50 -10.40 12.83
CA ILE A 140 1.72 -9.85 11.50
C ILE A 140 3.08 -10.34 10.99
N ARG A 141 3.06 -11.06 9.87
CA ARG A 141 4.28 -11.52 9.20
C ARG A 141 4.72 -10.46 8.20
N PHE A 142 5.98 -10.06 8.26
CA PHE A 142 6.45 -9.03 7.33
C PHE A 142 7.96 -9.14 7.08
N THR A 143 8.37 -8.60 5.94
CA THR A 143 9.77 -8.40 5.59
C THR A 143 9.98 -6.90 5.37
N SER A 144 10.88 -6.31 6.13
CA SER A 144 11.21 -4.89 5.96
C SER A 144 11.99 -4.71 4.66
N MET A 145 11.63 -3.69 3.89
CA MET A 145 12.22 -3.43 2.59
C MET A 145 12.50 -1.94 2.39
N LYS A 146 13.41 -1.65 1.47
CA LYS A 146 13.72 -0.27 1.08
C LYS A 146 13.77 -0.13 -0.43
N TYR A 147 13.42 1.07 -0.89
CA TYR A 147 13.60 1.52 -2.26
C TYR A 147 14.52 2.73 -2.20
N GLU A 148 15.64 2.67 -2.90
CA GLU A 148 16.55 3.81 -2.96
C GLU A 148 16.15 4.66 -4.15
N GLY A 149 15.98 5.94 -3.94
CA GLY A 149 15.68 6.86 -5.02
C GLY A 149 16.78 6.82 -6.08
N ALA A 150 16.38 6.94 -7.34
CA ALA A 150 17.31 6.89 -8.46
C ALA A 150 18.26 8.08 -8.48
#